data_913ca11c4439bf5f611a6182af38137d
#
_entry.id   913ca11c4439bf5f611a6182af38137d
#
_cell.length_a   1.000
_cell.length_b   1.000
_cell.length_c   1.000
_cell.angle_alpha   90.00
_cell.angle_beta   90.00
_cell.angle_gamma   90.00
#
_symmetry.space_group_name_H-M   'P 1'
#
loop_
_entity.id
_entity.type
_entity.pdbx_description
1 polymer ?
#
loop_
_entity_poly.entity_id
_entity_poly.type
_entity_poly.pdbx_seq_one_letter_code
_entity_poly.pdbx_strand_id
1 'polypeptide(L)'
;MQIVELEMVPLSLRPVLQRLYDMKTTQSALREGVLFSTKRNNYYYDTGTGKVIVLDDDTSYIFRVLFDPTLSAETFLISLTKVDPNAVKNLLQTIDAERLFQRPPLLSMGKEIAAGVTDTEQKVEQIILEVTEQCNFRCKYCVYSEDFSGNRDFGNRRMPTEIAFKAIDWALENSGAKLAITFYGGEPLLNFKLMKAVIERSQAKRGNKEIVYSFTSNMSLMTREIATYLAQVPNLYIMASIDGPRTVHDAYRVYANDAPTFEDSIGGLRILADAYAGSHMPVNINAVLTPPFGFEKLEQ
;
A
#
# COMPACT_ATOMS: atom_id res chain seq x y z
N MET A 1 23.88 -22.39 27.27
CA MET A 1 22.62 -22.63 28.00
C MET A 1 22.93 -23.61 29.11
N GLN A 2 22.85 -23.17 30.36
CA GLN A 2 23.00 -24.08 31.50
C GLN A 2 21.77 -24.98 31.54
N ILE A 3 22.00 -26.27 31.52
CA ILE A 3 21.05 -27.39 31.41
C ILE A 3 20.01 -27.44 32.58
N VAL A 4 20.23 -26.67 33.61
CA VAL A 4 19.52 -26.78 34.91
C VAL A 4 18.05 -26.29 34.88
N GLU A 5 17.68 -25.38 33.97
CA GLU A 5 16.30 -24.83 33.94
C GLU A 5 15.35 -25.57 32.98
N LEU A 6 15.89 -26.36 32.06
CA LEU A 6 15.08 -27.20 31.16
C LEU A 6 14.58 -28.51 31.85
N GLU A 7 15.08 -28.84 33.01
CA GLU A 7 14.64 -30.04 33.72
C GLU A 7 13.20 -29.96 34.25
N MET A 8 12.69 -28.76 34.43
CA MET A 8 11.29 -28.52 34.85
C MET A 8 10.29 -28.53 33.69
N VAL A 9 10.76 -28.62 32.44
CA VAL A 9 9.93 -28.61 31.23
C VAL A 9 9.69 -30.03 30.74
N PRO A 10 8.46 -30.41 30.37
CA PRO A 10 8.17 -31.71 29.77
C PRO A 10 9.11 -31.99 28.58
N LEU A 11 9.66 -33.18 28.52
CA LEU A 11 10.62 -33.63 27.48
C LEU A 11 10.11 -33.38 26.06
N SER A 12 8.79 -33.48 25.85
CA SER A 12 8.14 -33.23 24.55
C SER A 12 8.17 -31.78 24.10
N LEU A 13 8.38 -30.83 25.00
CA LEU A 13 8.39 -29.40 24.70
C LEU A 13 9.81 -28.84 24.55
N ARG A 14 10.84 -29.58 24.96
CA ARG A 14 12.23 -29.11 24.90
C ARG A 14 12.69 -28.70 23.49
N PRO A 15 12.43 -29.47 22.42
CA PRO A 15 12.81 -29.05 21.07
C PRO A 15 12.12 -27.76 20.63
N VAL A 16 10.85 -27.60 21.06
CA VAL A 16 10.01 -26.43 20.77
C VAL A 16 10.58 -25.19 21.43
N LEU A 17 10.88 -25.30 22.71
CA LEU A 17 11.46 -24.18 23.48
C LEU A 17 12.88 -23.84 23.02
N GLN A 18 13.68 -24.84 22.65
CA GLN A 18 15.02 -24.62 22.09
C GLN A 18 14.93 -23.77 20.83
N ARG A 19 14.00 -24.08 19.92
CA ARG A 19 13.82 -23.32 18.70
C ARG A 19 13.43 -21.86 18.96
N LEU A 20 12.48 -21.62 19.87
CA LEU A 20 12.10 -20.25 20.25
C LEU A 20 13.26 -19.50 20.96
N TYR A 21 14.05 -20.21 21.74
CA TYR A 21 15.27 -19.68 22.36
C TYR A 21 16.30 -19.26 21.30
N ASP A 22 16.52 -20.10 20.30
CA ASP A 22 17.46 -19.81 19.20
C ASP A 22 16.96 -18.61 18.38
N MET A 23 15.66 -18.50 18.12
CA MET A 23 15.07 -17.35 17.47
C MET A 23 15.27 -16.05 18.30
N LYS A 24 15.11 -16.13 19.61
CA LYS A 24 15.32 -15.00 20.54
C LYS A 24 16.79 -14.59 20.58
N THR A 25 17.72 -15.54 20.70
CA THR A 25 19.16 -15.25 20.80
C THR A 25 19.76 -14.71 19.52
N THR A 26 19.32 -15.20 18.38
CA THR A 26 19.83 -14.74 17.07
C THR A 26 19.19 -13.41 16.65
N GLN A 27 18.15 -12.96 17.35
CA GLN A 27 17.35 -11.79 16.99
C GLN A 27 16.81 -11.86 15.54
N SER A 28 16.84 -13.02 14.93
CA SER A 28 16.39 -13.21 13.55
C SER A 28 14.90 -12.88 13.40
N ALA A 29 14.11 -13.23 14.40
CA ALA A 29 12.68 -12.95 14.43
C ALA A 29 12.36 -11.44 14.58
N LEU A 30 13.20 -10.66 15.27
CA LEU A 30 12.94 -9.24 15.55
C LEU A 30 12.93 -8.33 14.32
N ARG A 31 13.47 -8.80 13.21
CA ARG A 31 13.58 -8.04 11.96
C ARG A 31 12.53 -8.42 10.91
N GLU A 32 11.72 -9.44 11.21
CA GLU A 32 10.92 -10.12 10.19
C GLU A 32 9.43 -9.77 10.26
N GLY A 33 8.99 -8.91 11.20
CA GLY A 33 7.59 -8.52 11.24
C GLY A 33 7.20 -7.52 12.31
N VAL A 34 5.92 -7.19 12.35
CA VAL A 34 5.33 -6.17 13.22
C VAL A 34 4.09 -6.70 13.92
N LEU A 35 4.02 -6.50 15.24
CA LEU A 35 2.80 -6.71 16.01
C LEU A 35 1.93 -5.45 15.99
N PHE A 36 0.66 -5.61 15.74
CA PHE A 36 -0.31 -4.53 15.83
C PHE A 36 -1.67 -5.04 16.32
N SER A 37 -2.51 -4.13 16.77
CA SER A 37 -3.83 -4.47 17.29
C SER A 37 -4.90 -3.56 16.70
N THR A 38 -6.10 -4.09 16.55
CA THR A 38 -7.32 -3.34 16.29
C THR A 38 -8.20 -3.35 17.55
N LYS A 39 -9.38 -2.77 17.49
CA LYS A 39 -10.36 -2.88 18.59
C LYS A 39 -10.82 -4.31 18.87
N ARG A 40 -10.67 -5.22 17.92
CA ARG A 40 -11.22 -6.58 17.98
C ARG A 40 -10.16 -7.65 18.18
N ASN A 41 -8.99 -7.51 17.52
CA ASN A 41 -8.00 -8.58 17.45
C ASN A 41 -6.58 -8.06 17.55
N ASN A 42 -5.66 -8.94 17.94
CA ASN A 42 -4.22 -8.77 17.81
C ASN A 42 -3.74 -9.47 16.52
N TYR A 43 -2.72 -8.91 15.90
CA TYR A 43 -2.20 -9.40 14.63
C TYR A 43 -0.68 -9.39 14.60
N TYR A 44 -0.13 -10.27 13.79
CA TYR A 44 1.27 -10.24 13.39
C TYR A 44 1.36 -10.12 11.86
N TYR A 45 2.08 -9.14 11.38
CA TYR A 45 2.45 -8.99 9.98
C TYR A 45 3.87 -9.51 9.78
N ASP A 46 4.03 -10.58 8.98
CA ASP A 46 5.32 -11.14 8.63
C ASP A 46 5.86 -10.50 7.35
N THR A 47 6.97 -9.76 7.47
CA THR A 47 7.54 -9.04 6.33
C THR A 47 8.22 -9.95 5.32
N GLY A 48 8.63 -11.16 5.74
CA GLY A 48 9.25 -12.14 4.86
C GLY A 48 8.28 -12.76 3.87
N THR A 49 7.06 -13.07 4.32
CA THR A 49 6.02 -13.72 3.50
C THR A 49 4.91 -12.76 3.06
N GLY A 50 4.83 -11.55 3.65
CA GLY A 50 3.74 -10.60 3.42
C GLY A 50 2.40 -11.01 4.06
N LYS A 51 2.39 -12.00 4.95
CA LYS A 51 1.17 -12.51 5.59
C LYS A 51 0.78 -11.71 6.82
N VAL A 52 -0.52 -11.57 7.05
CA VAL A 52 -1.11 -11.07 8.29
C VAL A 52 -1.80 -12.23 9.00
N ILE A 53 -1.41 -12.48 10.26
CA ILE A 53 -1.94 -13.57 11.07
C ILE A 53 -2.69 -13.00 12.26
N VAL A 54 -3.92 -13.48 12.50
CA VAL A 54 -4.68 -13.16 13.69
C VAL A 54 -4.09 -13.94 14.86
N LEU A 55 -3.89 -13.28 15.98
CA LEU A 55 -3.31 -13.85 17.20
C LEU A 55 -4.38 -13.96 18.28
N ASP A 56 -4.48 -15.12 18.92
CA ASP A 56 -5.14 -15.26 20.21
C ASP A 56 -4.31 -14.63 21.34
N ASP A 57 -4.83 -14.60 22.56
CA ASP A 57 -4.17 -13.94 23.68
C ASP A 57 -2.84 -14.59 24.04
N ASP A 58 -2.76 -15.91 24.05
CA ASP A 58 -1.55 -16.66 24.37
C ASP A 58 -0.47 -16.45 23.31
N THR A 59 -0.82 -16.58 22.04
CA THR A 59 0.08 -16.36 20.91
C THR A 59 0.55 -14.88 20.86
N SER A 60 -0.36 -13.94 21.12
CA SER A 60 -0.03 -12.52 21.21
C SER A 60 0.97 -12.25 22.34
N TYR A 61 0.78 -12.88 23.49
CA TYR A 61 1.73 -12.77 24.61
C TYR A 61 3.10 -13.35 24.23
N ILE A 62 3.14 -14.56 23.63
CA ILE A 62 4.39 -15.21 23.20
C ILE A 62 5.16 -14.29 22.21
N PHE A 63 4.49 -13.72 21.20
CA PHE A 63 5.14 -12.81 20.26
C PHE A 63 5.64 -11.53 20.93
N ARG A 64 4.90 -10.95 21.88
CA ARG A 64 5.34 -9.77 22.62
C ARG A 64 6.63 -10.01 23.38
N VAL A 65 6.72 -11.14 24.12
CA VAL A 65 7.95 -11.47 24.86
C VAL A 65 9.09 -11.92 23.95
N LEU A 66 8.78 -12.58 22.84
CA LEU A 66 9.78 -12.96 21.82
C LEU A 66 10.42 -11.72 21.20
N PHE A 67 9.62 -10.73 20.85
CA PHE A 67 10.09 -9.50 20.18
C PHE A 67 10.56 -8.40 21.14
N ASP A 68 10.40 -8.55 22.42
CA ASP A 68 10.89 -7.56 23.41
C ASP A 68 12.43 -7.59 23.47
N PRO A 69 13.12 -6.55 22.97
CA PRO A 69 14.59 -6.54 22.93
C PRO A 69 15.23 -6.40 24.33
N THR A 70 14.43 -6.04 25.34
CA THR A 70 14.92 -5.83 26.72
C THR A 70 14.99 -7.12 27.52
N LEU A 71 14.26 -8.17 27.08
CA LEU A 71 14.24 -9.46 27.76
C LEU A 71 15.40 -10.35 27.31
N SER A 72 16.14 -10.90 28.27
CA SER A 72 17.11 -11.96 27.99
C SER A 72 16.40 -13.23 27.53
N ALA A 73 17.14 -14.11 26.85
CA ALA A 73 16.59 -15.39 26.37
C ALA A 73 16.14 -16.28 27.53
N GLU A 74 16.81 -16.24 28.68
CA GLU A 74 16.42 -16.95 29.89
C GLU A 74 15.09 -16.40 30.47
N THR A 75 14.97 -15.08 30.58
CA THR A 75 13.73 -14.43 31.05
C THR A 75 12.58 -14.71 30.09
N PHE A 76 12.84 -14.76 28.80
CA PHE A 76 11.87 -15.17 27.79
C PHE A 76 11.35 -16.60 28.03
N LEU A 77 12.24 -17.58 28.23
CA LEU A 77 11.85 -18.95 28.55
C LEU A 77 11.02 -19.07 29.81
N ILE A 78 11.40 -18.34 30.88
CA ILE A 78 10.63 -18.29 32.12
C ILE A 78 9.22 -17.72 31.86
N SER A 79 9.11 -16.72 30.98
CA SER A 79 7.81 -16.14 30.60
C SER A 79 6.90 -17.16 29.92
N LEU A 80 7.45 -18.07 29.12
CA LEU A 80 6.68 -19.12 28.45
C LEU A 80 6.10 -20.17 29.40
N THR A 81 6.62 -20.32 30.62
CA THR A 81 6.04 -21.25 31.61
C THR A 81 4.66 -20.81 32.09
N LYS A 82 4.26 -19.57 31.83
CA LYS A 82 2.94 -19.01 32.18
C LYS A 82 1.87 -19.22 31.09
N VAL A 83 2.26 -19.76 29.95
CA VAL A 83 1.40 -19.97 28.79
C VAL A 83 1.02 -21.45 28.67
N ASP A 84 -0.16 -21.74 28.13
CA ASP A 84 -0.56 -23.13 27.85
C ASP A 84 0.52 -23.78 26.92
N PRO A 85 1.08 -24.94 27.35
CA PRO A 85 2.06 -25.67 26.51
C PRO A 85 1.53 -26.00 25.11
N ASN A 86 0.23 -26.18 24.94
CA ASN A 86 -0.37 -26.43 23.63
C ASN A 86 -0.35 -25.16 22.76
N ALA A 87 -0.51 -23.98 23.34
CA ALA A 87 -0.40 -22.72 22.58
C ALA A 87 1.02 -22.54 22.01
N VAL A 88 2.05 -22.84 22.80
CA VAL A 88 3.45 -22.81 22.34
C VAL A 88 3.69 -23.80 21.20
N LYS A 89 3.16 -25.03 21.30
CA LYS A 89 3.25 -26.05 20.26
C LYS A 89 2.51 -25.63 18.98
N ASN A 90 1.28 -25.14 19.13
CA ASN A 90 0.46 -24.67 18.01
C ASN A 90 1.12 -23.50 17.29
N LEU A 91 1.73 -22.57 18.02
CA LEU A 91 2.48 -21.46 17.42
C LEU A 91 3.61 -21.96 16.51
N LEU A 92 4.41 -22.94 16.94
CA LEU A 92 5.48 -23.49 16.09
C LEU A 92 4.92 -24.19 14.86
N GLN A 93 3.82 -24.92 15.00
CA GLN A 93 3.16 -25.52 13.85
C GLN A 93 2.67 -24.46 12.86
N THR A 94 2.14 -23.35 13.37
CA THR A 94 1.74 -22.18 12.53
C THR A 94 2.95 -21.56 11.87
N ILE A 95 4.04 -21.32 12.60
CA ILE A 95 5.29 -20.79 12.02
C ILE A 95 5.76 -21.64 10.85
N ASP A 96 5.73 -22.98 10.97
CA ASP A 96 6.16 -23.88 9.92
C ASP A 96 5.17 -23.95 8.75
N ALA A 97 3.88 -24.10 9.04
CA ALA A 97 2.84 -24.19 8.02
C ALA A 97 2.73 -22.91 7.19
N GLU A 98 2.83 -21.75 7.85
CA GLU A 98 2.74 -20.44 7.22
C GLU A 98 4.10 -19.91 6.74
N ARG A 99 5.20 -20.62 7.03
CA ARG A 99 6.58 -20.24 6.72
C ARG A 99 6.98 -18.87 7.28
N LEU A 100 6.50 -18.55 8.49
CA LEU A 100 6.82 -17.28 9.12
C LEU A 100 8.31 -17.18 9.45
N PHE A 101 8.82 -15.96 9.48
CA PHE A 101 10.25 -15.64 9.69
C PHE A 101 11.18 -16.21 8.63
N GLN A 102 10.66 -16.59 7.47
CA GLN A 102 11.44 -17.08 6.35
C GLN A 102 11.41 -16.06 5.22
N ARG A 103 12.58 -15.59 4.82
CA ARG A 103 12.70 -14.85 3.56
C ARG A 103 12.80 -15.84 2.43
N PRO A 104 11.95 -15.76 1.40
CA PRO A 104 12.17 -16.54 0.21
C PRO A 104 13.57 -16.17 -0.34
N PRO A 105 14.41 -17.16 -0.68
CA PRO A 105 15.70 -16.86 -1.29
C PRO A 105 15.45 -16.07 -2.58
N LEU A 106 16.15 -14.94 -2.74
CA LEU A 106 16.24 -14.24 -4.02
C LEU A 106 16.98 -15.15 -5.02
N LEU A 107 16.23 -15.98 -5.74
CA LEU A 107 16.79 -17.01 -6.61
C LEU A 107 17.49 -16.43 -7.83
N SER A 108 17.12 -15.26 -8.31
CA SER A 108 17.85 -14.49 -9.34
C SER A 108 17.17 -13.15 -9.57
N MET A 109 17.90 -12.06 -9.55
CA MET A 109 17.41 -10.75 -10.09
C MET A 109 17.84 -10.53 -11.55
N GLY A 110 18.69 -11.35 -12.10
CA GLY A 110 19.33 -11.07 -13.38
C GLY A 110 18.71 -11.75 -14.59
N LYS A 111 18.32 -13.01 -14.47
CA LYS A 111 17.85 -13.78 -15.64
C LYS A 111 16.43 -13.43 -16.07
N GLU A 112 15.54 -13.14 -15.12
CA GLU A 112 14.16 -12.78 -15.44
C GLU A 112 14.07 -11.36 -16.02
N ILE A 113 14.88 -10.43 -15.56
CA ILE A 113 14.99 -9.08 -16.16
C ILE A 113 15.57 -9.19 -17.57
N ALA A 114 16.61 -9.99 -17.76
CA ALA A 114 17.22 -10.20 -19.09
C ALA A 114 16.26 -10.93 -20.06
N ALA A 115 15.48 -11.92 -19.58
CA ALA A 115 14.48 -12.59 -20.38
C ALA A 115 13.32 -11.66 -20.76
N GLY A 116 12.86 -10.80 -19.82
CA GLY A 116 11.83 -9.79 -20.10
C GLY A 116 12.25 -8.71 -21.09
N VAL A 117 13.55 -8.38 -21.13
CA VAL A 117 14.11 -7.41 -22.10
C VAL A 117 14.26 -8.02 -23.51
N THR A 118 14.39 -9.36 -23.61
CA THR A 118 14.57 -10.04 -24.90
C THR A 118 13.27 -10.52 -25.53
N ASP A 119 12.16 -10.49 -24.80
CA ASP A 119 10.85 -10.86 -25.33
C ASP A 119 10.24 -9.67 -26.09
N THR A 120 10.60 -9.58 -27.36
CA THR A 120 10.10 -8.57 -28.32
C THR A 120 8.62 -8.75 -28.69
N GLU A 121 7.99 -9.81 -28.21
CA GLU A 121 6.54 -10.06 -28.38
C GLU A 121 5.68 -9.51 -27.24
N GLN A 122 6.29 -9.01 -26.15
CA GLN A 122 5.52 -8.39 -25.06
C GLN A 122 4.83 -7.12 -25.54
N LYS A 123 3.52 -7.13 -25.42
CA LYS A 123 2.67 -5.99 -25.78
C LYS A 123 2.56 -5.03 -24.60
N VAL A 124 2.43 -3.76 -24.91
CA VAL A 124 2.19 -2.73 -23.89
C VAL A 124 0.83 -2.99 -23.21
N GLU A 125 0.83 -3.21 -21.90
CA GLU A 125 -0.38 -3.42 -21.12
C GLU A 125 -0.84 -2.14 -20.45
N GLN A 126 0.10 -1.28 -20.05
CA GLN A 126 -0.18 -0.02 -19.37
C GLN A 126 0.76 1.10 -19.82
N ILE A 127 0.21 2.31 -19.91
CA ILE A 127 0.98 3.55 -20.00
C ILE A 127 0.57 4.49 -18.86
N ILE A 128 1.58 5.08 -18.22
CA ILE A 128 1.37 6.08 -17.16
C ILE A 128 1.81 7.43 -17.71
N LEU A 129 0.89 8.40 -17.72
CA LEU A 129 1.16 9.77 -18.16
C LEU A 129 1.24 10.69 -16.94
N GLU A 130 2.42 11.19 -16.64
CA GLU A 130 2.60 12.24 -15.66
C GLU A 130 2.17 13.57 -16.27
N VAL A 131 0.89 13.91 -16.13
CA VAL A 131 0.28 15.06 -16.82
C VAL A 131 0.75 16.41 -16.27
N THR A 132 1.20 16.44 -15.00
CA THR A 132 1.73 17.65 -14.36
C THR A 132 2.59 17.30 -13.16
N GLU A 133 3.63 18.09 -12.91
CA GLU A 133 4.41 18.06 -11.66
C GLU A 133 3.78 18.89 -10.53
N GLN A 134 2.81 19.74 -10.88
CA GLN A 134 2.16 20.62 -9.93
C GLN A 134 1.20 19.86 -9.03
N CYS A 135 1.17 20.22 -7.75
CA CYS A 135 0.14 19.83 -6.81
C CYS A 135 -0.30 21.07 -6.02
N ASN A 136 -1.58 21.19 -5.75
CA ASN A 136 -2.11 22.25 -4.89
C ASN A 136 -2.00 21.91 -3.39
N PHE A 137 -1.70 20.64 -3.04
CA PHE A 137 -1.40 20.22 -1.66
C PHE A 137 0.10 20.13 -1.41
N ARG A 138 0.47 20.10 -0.11
CA ARG A 138 1.81 19.82 0.42
C ARG A 138 1.70 18.77 1.52
N CYS A 139 1.29 17.55 1.12
CA CYS A 139 1.17 16.44 2.05
C CYS A 139 2.56 16.10 2.62
N LYS A 140 2.68 16.06 3.97
CA LYS A 140 3.95 15.92 4.67
C LYS A 140 4.66 14.59 4.39
N TYR A 141 3.91 13.54 4.04
CA TYR A 141 4.46 12.24 3.65
C TYR A 141 4.68 12.09 2.12
N CYS A 142 4.42 13.12 1.33
CA CYS A 142 4.55 13.03 -0.11
C CYS A 142 6.02 12.80 -0.50
N VAL A 143 6.26 11.87 -1.42
CA VAL A 143 7.61 11.57 -1.92
C VAL A 143 8.29 12.78 -2.58
N TYR A 144 7.53 13.81 -2.95
CA TYR A 144 8.02 15.06 -3.50
C TYR A 144 8.20 16.17 -2.45
N SER A 145 7.99 15.88 -1.16
CA SER A 145 8.24 16.82 -0.07
C SER A 145 9.74 16.93 0.23
N GLU A 146 10.13 18.02 0.87
CA GLU A 146 11.52 18.30 1.23
C GLU A 146 12.15 17.24 2.16
N ASP A 147 11.32 16.46 2.86
CA ASP A 147 11.77 15.39 3.74
C ASP A 147 12.39 14.20 2.97
N PHE A 148 12.18 14.10 1.67
CA PHE A 148 12.68 13.02 0.81
C PHE A 148 13.76 13.54 -0.16
N SER A 149 14.89 13.98 0.41
CA SER A 149 16.02 14.46 -0.37
C SER A 149 16.51 13.42 -1.38
N GLY A 150 16.72 13.86 -2.62
CA GLY A 150 17.16 12.99 -3.72
C GLY A 150 16.04 12.51 -4.65
N ASN A 151 14.78 12.76 -4.31
CA ASN A 151 13.66 12.61 -5.22
C ASN A 151 13.36 13.93 -5.95
N ARG A 152 12.44 13.86 -6.90
CA ARG A 152 11.94 15.04 -7.60
C ARG A 152 11.09 15.90 -6.66
N ASP A 153 11.35 17.17 -6.59
CA ASP A 153 10.53 18.16 -5.89
C ASP A 153 9.24 18.49 -6.66
N PHE A 154 8.32 19.23 -6.01
CA PHE A 154 7.18 19.81 -6.70
C PHE A 154 7.64 20.77 -7.78
N GLY A 155 7.46 20.38 -9.04
CA GLY A 155 7.80 21.20 -10.19
C GLY A 155 6.61 21.97 -10.74
N ASN A 156 6.87 22.73 -11.81
CA ASN A 156 5.85 23.52 -12.51
C ASN A 156 5.58 23.02 -13.93
N ARG A 157 6.21 21.93 -14.35
CA ARG A 157 6.05 21.41 -15.69
C ARG A 157 4.68 20.77 -15.87
N ARG A 158 4.15 20.94 -17.07
CA ARG A 158 2.94 20.26 -17.54
C ARG A 158 3.29 19.49 -18.81
N MET A 159 2.76 18.31 -18.96
CA MET A 159 2.98 17.51 -20.16
C MET A 159 2.37 18.23 -21.37
N PRO A 160 3.14 18.48 -22.45
CA PRO A 160 2.58 19.02 -23.69
C PRO A 160 1.62 18.01 -24.34
N THR A 161 0.53 18.53 -24.90
CA THR A 161 -0.49 17.69 -25.58
C THR A 161 0.11 16.82 -26.68
N GLU A 162 1.07 17.34 -27.42
CA GLU A 162 1.76 16.62 -28.49
C GLU A 162 2.53 15.40 -27.99
N ILE A 163 3.17 15.52 -26.81
CA ILE A 163 3.89 14.41 -26.18
C ILE A 163 2.89 13.33 -25.71
N ALA A 164 1.83 13.77 -25.02
CA ALA A 164 0.77 12.84 -24.59
C ALA A 164 0.17 12.10 -25.79
N PHE A 165 -0.11 12.78 -26.87
CA PHE A 165 -0.71 12.18 -28.07
C PHE A 165 0.24 11.20 -28.76
N LYS A 166 1.53 11.52 -28.89
CA LYS A 166 2.54 10.60 -29.42
C LYS A 166 2.64 9.33 -28.56
N ALA A 167 2.65 9.50 -27.23
CA ALA A 167 2.72 8.38 -26.29
C ALA A 167 1.50 7.47 -26.39
N ILE A 168 0.30 8.04 -26.48
CA ILE A 168 -0.95 7.28 -26.63
C ILE A 168 -1.02 6.55 -28.00
N ASP A 169 -0.66 7.22 -29.09
CA ASP A 169 -0.65 6.61 -30.41
C ASP A 169 0.31 5.41 -30.42
N TRP A 170 1.52 5.59 -29.91
CA TRP A 170 2.49 4.52 -29.79
C TRP A 170 2.00 3.38 -28.90
N ALA A 171 1.38 3.69 -27.74
CA ALA A 171 0.83 2.66 -26.85
C ALA A 171 -0.30 1.86 -27.51
N LEU A 172 -1.18 2.53 -28.25
CA LEU A 172 -2.24 1.87 -29.00
C LEU A 172 -1.72 0.95 -30.10
N GLU A 173 -0.66 1.36 -30.81
CA GLU A 173 -0.03 0.55 -31.86
C GLU A 173 0.64 -0.70 -31.27
N ASN A 174 1.26 -0.59 -30.10
CA ASN A 174 2.05 -1.64 -29.47
C ASN A 174 1.30 -2.45 -28.40
N SER A 175 0.02 -2.15 -28.11
CA SER A 175 -0.78 -2.89 -27.13
C SER A 175 -1.53 -4.07 -27.75
N GLY A 176 -1.93 -5.01 -26.89
CA GLY A 176 -2.82 -6.11 -27.22
C GLY A 176 -4.30 -5.66 -27.33
N ALA A 177 -5.20 -6.56 -26.99
CA ALA A 177 -6.65 -6.31 -26.96
C ALA A 177 -7.05 -5.35 -25.83
N LYS A 178 -6.20 -5.14 -24.82
CA LYS A 178 -6.45 -4.29 -23.66
C LYS A 178 -5.26 -3.34 -23.42
N LEU A 179 -5.56 -2.09 -23.06
CA LEU A 179 -4.58 -1.08 -22.69
C LEU A 179 -5.09 -0.31 -21.47
N ALA A 180 -4.27 -0.22 -20.41
CA ALA A 180 -4.53 0.67 -19.29
C ALA A 180 -3.82 2.02 -19.52
N ILE A 181 -4.55 3.11 -19.30
CA ILE A 181 -4.03 4.50 -19.35
C ILE A 181 -4.22 5.10 -17.97
N THR A 182 -3.12 5.33 -17.27
CA THR A 182 -3.12 5.92 -15.93
C THR A 182 -2.62 7.35 -16.00
N PHE A 183 -3.42 8.27 -15.46
CA PHE A 183 -2.98 9.66 -15.29
C PHE A 183 -2.34 9.80 -13.91
N TYR A 184 -1.17 10.41 -13.91
CA TYR A 184 -0.34 10.60 -12.71
C TYR A 184 0.20 12.04 -12.66
N GLY A 185 0.83 12.38 -11.55
CA GLY A 185 1.50 13.67 -11.38
C GLY A 185 1.51 14.11 -9.92
N GLY A 186 1.57 15.43 -9.71
CA GLY A 186 1.27 16.00 -8.41
C GLY A 186 -0.23 15.86 -8.12
N GLU A 187 -1.07 16.72 -8.72
CA GLU A 187 -2.52 16.55 -8.75
C GLU A 187 -2.98 16.54 -10.21
N PRO A 188 -3.43 15.40 -10.75
CA PRO A 188 -3.78 15.29 -12.16
C PRO A 188 -4.89 16.24 -12.61
N LEU A 189 -5.87 16.56 -11.75
CA LEU A 189 -6.96 17.47 -12.08
C LEU A 189 -6.49 18.92 -12.36
N LEU A 190 -5.27 19.30 -11.97
CA LEU A 190 -4.68 20.58 -12.41
C LEU A 190 -4.44 20.64 -13.92
N ASN A 191 -4.38 19.49 -14.59
CA ASN A 191 -4.29 19.40 -16.04
C ASN A 191 -5.43 18.58 -16.66
N PHE A 192 -6.63 18.74 -16.12
CA PHE A 192 -7.83 18.03 -16.58
C PHE A 192 -8.08 18.19 -18.08
N LYS A 193 -7.77 19.36 -18.63
CA LYS A 193 -7.88 19.60 -20.08
C LYS A 193 -7.08 18.59 -20.91
N LEU A 194 -5.85 18.28 -20.49
CA LEU A 194 -5.03 17.26 -21.15
C LEU A 194 -5.60 15.87 -20.94
N MET A 195 -6.04 15.52 -19.71
CA MET A 195 -6.65 14.21 -19.42
C MET A 195 -7.85 13.98 -20.36
N LYS A 196 -8.75 14.97 -20.46
CA LYS A 196 -9.90 14.93 -21.37
C LYS A 196 -9.48 14.69 -22.82
N ALA A 197 -8.52 15.45 -23.32
CA ALA A 197 -8.03 15.32 -24.69
C ALA A 197 -7.41 13.93 -24.96
N VAL A 198 -6.70 13.35 -24.00
CA VAL A 198 -6.13 12.00 -24.08
C VAL A 198 -7.23 10.95 -24.11
N ILE A 199 -8.25 11.07 -23.26
CA ILE A 199 -9.39 10.15 -23.24
C ILE A 199 -10.12 10.17 -24.59
N GLU A 200 -10.46 11.37 -25.09
CA GLU A 200 -11.15 11.53 -26.37
C GLU A 200 -10.32 10.95 -27.53
N ARG A 201 -9.01 11.23 -27.58
CA ARG A 201 -8.12 10.70 -28.62
C ARG A 201 -8.03 9.17 -28.56
N SER A 202 -7.81 8.61 -27.39
CA SER A 202 -7.65 7.17 -27.24
C SER A 202 -8.96 6.44 -27.56
N GLN A 203 -10.11 6.96 -27.16
CA GLN A 203 -11.42 6.41 -27.55
C GLN A 203 -11.65 6.45 -29.07
N ALA A 204 -11.29 7.55 -29.73
CA ALA A 204 -11.42 7.68 -31.17
C ALA A 204 -10.52 6.71 -31.96
N LYS A 205 -9.35 6.36 -31.40
CA LYS A 205 -8.33 5.53 -32.08
C LYS A 205 -8.27 4.08 -31.63
N ARG A 206 -8.99 3.68 -30.58
CA ARG A 206 -8.86 2.35 -29.96
C ARG A 206 -9.20 1.17 -30.87
N GLY A 207 -9.99 1.37 -31.94
CA GLY A 207 -10.52 0.27 -32.74
C GLY A 207 -11.33 -0.69 -31.86
N ASN A 208 -10.98 -1.98 -31.88
CA ASN A 208 -11.60 -3.03 -31.06
C ASN A 208 -10.94 -3.22 -29.68
N LYS A 209 -9.98 -2.38 -29.32
CA LYS A 209 -9.29 -2.51 -28.03
C LYS A 209 -10.15 -2.03 -26.87
N GLU A 210 -10.07 -2.73 -25.74
CA GLU A 210 -10.58 -2.28 -24.46
C GLU A 210 -9.58 -1.31 -23.84
N ILE A 211 -10.05 -0.11 -23.48
CA ILE A 211 -9.22 0.85 -22.73
C ILE A 211 -9.78 0.99 -21.33
N VAL A 212 -8.87 0.89 -20.35
CA VAL A 212 -9.15 1.14 -18.95
C VAL A 212 -8.43 2.41 -18.54
N TYR A 213 -9.13 3.34 -17.90
CA TYR A 213 -8.56 4.58 -17.39
C TYR A 213 -8.46 4.55 -15.87
N SER A 214 -7.43 5.18 -15.32
CA SER A 214 -7.32 5.34 -13.87
C SER A 214 -6.57 6.61 -13.51
N PHE A 215 -6.89 7.18 -12.35
CA PHE A 215 -6.08 8.18 -11.68
C PHE A 215 -6.43 8.28 -10.21
N THR A 216 -5.49 8.81 -9.44
CA THR A 216 -5.66 9.18 -8.03
C THR A 216 -5.73 10.69 -7.91
N SER A 217 -6.65 11.21 -7.11
CA SER A 217 -6.82 12.65 -6.89
C SER A 217 -7.04 12.97 -5.42
N ASN A 218 -6.59 14.16 -5.01
CA ASN A 218 -6.93 14.73 -3.71
C ASN A 218 -8.36 15.30 -3.66
N MET A 219 -9.10 15.23 -4.75
CA MET A 219 -10.50 15.60 -4.95
C MET A 219 -10.83 17.09 -4.81
N SER A 220 -9.96 17.94 -4.25
CA SER A 220 -10.26 19.35 -3.97
C SER A 220 -10.60 20.21 -5.21
N LEU A 221 -10.20 19.73 -6.39
CA LEU A 221 -10.48 20.40 -7.66
C LEU A 221 -11.65 19.78 -8.45
N MET A 222 -12.37 18.83 -7.86
CA MET A 222 -13.50 18.16 -8.48
C MET A 222 -14.69 19.11 -8.57
N THR A 223 -15.06 19.51 -9.77
CA THR A 223 -16.26 20.30 -10.03
C THR A 223 -17.38 19.44 -10.59
N ARG A 224 -18.62 19.95 -10.59
CA ARG A 224 -19.76 19.26 -11.20
C ARG A 224 -19.52 18.98 -12.69
N GLU A 225 -18.91 19.93 -13.41
CA GLU A 225 -18.58 19.77 -14.84
C GLU A 225 -17.59 18.60 -15.04
N ILE A 226 -16.51 18.58 -14.26
CA ILE A 226 -15.51 17.49 -14.30
C ILE A 226 -16.16 16.15 -13.97
N ALA A 227 -16.93 16.08 -12.88
CA ALA A 227 -17.56 14.84 -12.43
C ALA A 227 -18.58 14.31 -13.47
N THR A 228 -19.40 15.20 -14.06
CA THR A 228 -20.35 14.82 -15.12
C THR A 228 -19.64 14.25 -16.37
N TYR A 229 -18.51 14.85 -16.77
CA TYR A 229 -17.72 14.32 -17.87
C TYR A 229 -17.14 12.94 -17.52
N LEU A 230 -16.53 12.81 -16.34
CA LEU A 230 -15.88 11.57 -15.90
C LEU A 230 -16.88 10.42 -15.74
N ALA A 231 -18.13 10.71 -15.34
CA ALA A 231 -19.19 9.71 -15.23
C ALA A 231 -19.60 9.09 -16.58
N GLN A 232 -19.26 9.74 -17.69
CA GLN A 232 -19.54 9.24 -19.06
C GLN A 232 -18.37 8.45 -19.65
N VAL A 233 -17.20 8.45 -18.99
CA VAL A 233 -16.00 7.75 -19.49
C VAL A 233 -16.10 6.27 -19.13
N PRO A 234 -16.10 5.36 -20.12
CA PRO A 234 -16.19 3.94 -19.84
C PRO A 234 -14.90 3.42 -19.20
N ASN A 235 -15.04 2.43 -18.31
CA ASN A 235 -13.92 1.74 -17.64
C ASN A 235 -12.95 2.70 -16.93
N LEU A 236 -13.47 3.75 -16.30
CA LEU A 236 -12.68 4.70 -15.53
C LEU A 236 -12.71 4.37 -14.05
N TYR A 237 -11.55 4.22 -13.45
CA TYR A 237 -11.34 3.98 -12.02
C TYR A 237 -10.72 5.22 -11.37
N ILE A 238 -11.44 5.82 -10.42
CA ILE A 238 -10.98 6.98 -9.68
C ILE A 238 -10.70 6.58 -8.24
N MET A 239 -9.56 7.00 -7.73
CA MET A 239 -9.13 6.77 -6.36
C MET A 239 -9.04 8.11 -5.64
N ALA A 240 -9.91 8.32 -4.64
CA ALA A 240 -9.93 9.52 -3.83
C ALA A 240 -8.93 9.38 -2.68
N SER A 241 -8.03 10.32 -2.52
CA SER A 241 -7.04 10.32 -1.44
C SER A 241 -7.62 10.94 -0.17
N ILE A 242 -8.15 10.11 0.72
CA ILE A 242 -8.75 10.51 2.02
C ILE A 242 -8.16 9.64 3.12
N ASP A 243 -7.47 10.24 4.08
CA ASP A 243 -6.71 9.50 5.10
C ASP A 243 -7.53 9.17 6.37
N GLY A 244 -8.85 9.34 6.33
CA GLY A 244 -9.74 9.10 7.45
C GLY A 244 -10.46 10.36 7.95
N PRO A 245 -10.83 10.44 9.24
CA PRO A 245 -11.49 11.61 9.82
C PRO A 245 -10.69 12.90 9.64
N ARG A 246 -11.34 14.07 9.73
CA ARG A 246 -10.72 15.40 9.59
C ARG A 246 -9.38 15.51 10.33
N THR A 247 -9.35 15.11 11.61
CA THR A 247 -8.15 15.24 12.46
C THR A 247 -6.96 14.43 11.96
N VAL A 248 -7.20 13.30 11.29
CA VAL A 248 -6.17 12.46 10.70
C VAL A 248 -5.74 13.03 9.35
N HIS A 249 -6.71 13.34 8.50
CA HIS A 249 -6.48 13.89 7.18
C HIS A 249 -5.68 15.19 7.24
N ASP A 250 -6.16 16.18 7.99
CA ASP A 250 -5.57 17.52 8.06
C ASP A 250 -4.23 17.56 8.82
N ALA A 251 -3.86 16.50 9.55
CA ALA A 251 -2.56 16.42 10.18
C ALA A 251 -1.40 16.33 9.17
N TYR A 252 -1.66 15.73 8.02
CA TYR A 252 -0.64 15.46 7.01
C TYR A 252 -0.97 16.00 5.62
N ARG A 253 -2.25 16.08 5.26
CA ARG A 253 -2.68 16.60 3.95
C ARG A 253 -3.08 18.06 4.11
N VAL A 254 -2.17 18.94 3.74
CA VAL A 254 -2.33 20.40 3.92
C VAL A 254 -2.09 21.12 2.59
N TYR A 255 -2.58 22.36 2.49
CA TYR A 255 -2.19 23.29 1.45
C TYR A 255 -0.75 23.80 1.67
N ALA A 256 -0.20 24.53 0.68
CA ALA A 256 1.14 25.10 0.79
C ALA A 256 1.31 26.13 1.93
N ASN A 257 0.21 26.65 2.47
CA ASN A 257 0.17 27.57 3.60
C ASN A 257 -0.27 26.88 4.92
N ASP A 258 -0.13 25.53 4.99
CA ASP A 258 -0.55 24.69 6.11
C ASP A 258 -2.06 24.71 6.43
N ALA A 259 -2.90 25.30 5.57
CA ALA A 259 -4.34 25.26 5.76
C ALA A 259 -4.91 23.84 5.60
N PRO A 260 -5.96 23.48 6.34
CA PRO A 260 -6.60 22.17 6.27
C PRO A 260 -7.26 21.93 4.91
N THR A 261 -7.34 20.67 4.48
CA THR A 261 -7.82 20.29 3.13
C THR A 261 -9.02 19.33 3.15
N PHE A 262 -9.40 18.81 4.32
CA PHE A 262 -10.43 17.78 4.45
C PHE A 262 -11.77 18.17 3.83
N GLU A 263 -12.27 19.39 4.11
CA GLU A 263 -13.57 19.82 3.61
C GLU A 263 -13.60 19.92 2.07
N ASP A 264 -12.53 20.43 1.47
CA ASP A 264 -12.43 20.54 0.01
C ASP A 264 -12.34 19.16 -0.63
N SER A 265 -11.57 18.24 -0.03
CA SER A 265 -11.45 16.86 -0.49
C SER A 265 -12.77 16.10 -0.39
N ILE A 266 -13.46 16.18 0.73
CA ILE A 266 -14.79 15.55 0.94
C ILE A 266 -15.86 16.21 0.07
N GLY A 267 -15.80 17.52 -0.09
CA GLY A 267 -16.69 18.25 -1.00
C GLY A 267 -16.60 17.73 -2.44
N GLY A 268 -15.37 17.57 -2.94
CA GLY A 268 -15.12 17.01 -4.28
C GLY A 268 -15.52 15.54 -4.39
N LEU A 269 -15.27 14.74 -3.35
CA LEU A 269 -15.71 13.34 -3.30
C LEU A 269 -17.25 13.23 -3.37
N ARG A 270 -17.98 14.06 -2.66
CA ARG A 270 -19.46 14.11 -2.71
C ARG A 270 -19.96 14.49 -4.09
N ILE A 271 -19.34 15.48 -4.74
CA ILE A 271 -19.69 15.88 -6.12
C ILE A 271 -19.50 14.71 -7.09
N LEU A 272 -18.41 13.94 -6.96
CA LEU A 272 -18.18 12.76 -7.77
C LEU A 272 -19.19 11.65 -7.48
N ALA A 273 -19.47 11.38 -6.21
CA ALA A 273 -20.45 10.37 -5.79
C ALA A 273 -21.87 10.69 -6.32
N ASP A 274 -22.26 11.97 -6.28
CA ASP A 274 -23.54 12.42 -6.86
C ASP A 274 -23.60 12.20 -8.38
N ALA A 275 -22.51 12.47 -9.09
CA ALA A 275 -22.43 12.24 -10.53
C ALA A 275 -22.44 10.74 -10.90
N TYR A 276 -21.98 9.88 -9.98
CA TYR A 276 -21.95 8.41 -10.13
C TYR A 276 -23.24 7.75 -9.63
N ALA A 277 -24.15 8.50 -9.03
CA ALA A 277 -25.41 7.96 -8.51
C ALA A 277 -26.18 7.23 -9.63
N GLY A 278 -26.50 5.95 -9.38
CA GLY A 278 -27.14 5.06 -10.36
C GLY A 278 -26.18 4.41 -11.38
N SER A 279 -24.89 4.67 -11.32
CA SER A 279 -23.87 3.94 -12.07
C SER A 279 -23.33 2.75 -11.25
N HIS A 280 -22.75 1.76 -11.94
CA HIS A 280 -22.06 0.65 -11.27
C HIS A 280 -20.57 0.95 -11.00
N MET A 281 -20.13 2.19 -11.21
CA MET A 281 -18.73 2.57 -11.03
C MET A 281 -18.44 2.81 -9.54
N PRO A 282 -17.49 2.09 -8.94
CA PRO A 282 -17.11 2.32 -7.56
C PRO A 282 -16.27 3.59 -7.43
N VAL A 283 -16.50 4.35 -6.36
CA VAL A 283 -15.55 5.35 -5.89
C VAL A 283 -14.65 4.69 -4.87
N ASN A 284 -13.37 4.57 -5.19
CA ASN A 284 -12.38 3.98 -4.31
C ASN A 284 -11.72 5.06 -3.45
N ILE A 285 -11.38 4.70 -2.21
CA ILE A 285 -10.63 5.57 -1.30
C ILE A 285 -9.23 4.98 -1.11
N ASN A 286 -8.23 5.84 -1.19
CA ASN A 286 -6.85 5.54 -0.86
C ASN A 286 -6.46 6.35 0.38
N ALA A 287 -6.03 5.64 1.44
CA ALA A 287 -5.63 6.25 2.69
C ALA A 287 -4.17 5.91 3.01
N VAL A 288 -3.41 6.89 3.45
CA VAL A 288 -2.05 6.70 3.98
C VAL A 288 -2.13 6.66 5.50
N LEU A 289 -1.69 5.55 6.07
CA LEU A 289 -1.60 5.39 7.52
C LEU A 289 -0.26 5.96 8.01
N THR A 290 -0.33 7.02 8.78
CA THR A 290 0.85 7.72 9.31
C THR A 290 0.83 7.74 10.84
N PRO A 291 1.97 7.48 11.51
CA PRO A 291 2.06 7.64 12.95
C PRO A 291 1.71 9.09 13.37
N PRO A 292 1.07 9.32 14.54
CA PRO A 292 0.72 8.34 15.57
C PRO A 292 -0.64 7.66 15.36
N PHE A 293 -1.28 7.83 14.19
CA PHE A 293 -2.61 7.30 13.95
C PHE A 293 -2.53 5.82 13.55
N GLY A 294 -3.38 5.00 14.15
CA GLY A 294 -3.51 3.59 13.88
C GLY A 294 -4.82 3.25 13.14
N PHE A 295 -5.05 1.97 12.90
CA PHE A 295 -6.25 1.48 12.19
C PHE A 295 -7.56 1.87 12.87
N GLU A 296 -7.56 2.03 14.19
CA GLU A 296 -8.74 2.46 14.94
C GLU A 296 -9.29 3.83 14.51
N LYS A 297 -8.48 4.64 13.84
CA LYS A 297 -8.90 5.94 13.29
C LYS A 297 -9.61 5.82 11.94
N LEU A 298 -9.44 4.72 11.24
CA LEU A 298 -10.17 4.45 9.99
C LEU A 298 -11.58 3.88 10.25
N GLU A 299 -11.84 3.35 11.44
CA GLU A 299 -13.13 2.79 11.82
C GLU A 299 -14.12 3.86 12.33
N GLN A 300 -13.69 5.12 12.47
CA GLN A 300 -14.51 6.26 12.90
C GLN A 300 -15.17 6.96 11.71
#